data_21ce4cf8943b4855756a893489bb1132
#
_entry.id   21ce4cf8943b4855756a893489bb1132
#
_cell.length_a   1.000
_cell.length_b   1.000
_cell.length_c   1.000
_cell.angle_alpha   90.00
_cell.angle_beta   90.00
_cell.angle_gamma   90.00
#
_symmetry.space_group_name_H-M   'P 1'
#
loop_
_entity.id
_entity.type
_entity.pdbx_description
1 polymer ?
#
loop_
_entity_poly.entity_id
_entity_poly.type
_entity_poly.pdbx_seq_one_letter_code
_entity_poly.pdbx_strand_id
1 'polypeptide(L)'
;MKFSEFYKDAQRELTSTFVSMFAKGRPEYANHLRWLFENEEKEKLVQEPVFQSIFPWEPYTQKMSELTDLLGEDYIAALDTAKFKEPLDEKSKPEDMSFGKDIYPYKHQVESWKAVLEEKKSILVTTGTGSGKTECFMVPVLKELLDIKKESNEVNPGVQAIFLYPLNALIASQRKRIHAWCDAISPKVTYGIYTGETEHETNQSKRNKSFPQVIDRKTLRENPP
;
A
#
# COMPACT_ATOMS: atom_id res chain seq x y z
N MET A 1 -2.38 27.53 -0.51
CA MET A 1 -3.54 27.76 0.38
C MET A 1 -3.03 27.76 1.82
N LYS A 2 -3.32 28.81 2.59
CA LYS A 2 -2.90 28.84 4.00
C LYS A 2 -3.78 27.89 4.79
N PHE A 3 -3.23 27.15 5.75
CA PHE A 3 -3.97 26.19 6.56
C PHE A 3 -5.21 26.80 7.24
N SER A 4 -5.11 28.07 7.68
CA SER A 4 -6.22 28.81 8.27
C SER A 4 -7.38 29.06 7.30
N GLU A 5 -7.12 29.17 6.00
CA GLU A 5 -8.15 29.30 4.96
C GLU A 5 -8.85 27.95 4.76
N PHE A 6 -8.09 26.88 4.63
CA PHE A 6 -8.64 25.52 4.52
C PHE A 6 -9.55 25.16 5.69
N TYR A 7 -9.15 25.48 6.93
CA TYR A 7 -9.95 25.21 8.11
C TYR A 7 -11.27 25.99 8.09
N LYS A 8 -11.24 27.29 7.74
CA LYS A 8 -12.44 28.13 7.62
C LYS A 8 -13.38 27.65 6.53
N ASP A 9 -12.85 27.22 5.39
CA ASP A 9 -13.65 26.71 4.28
C ASP A 9 -14.29 25.36 4.64
N ALA A 10 -13.55 24.46 5.26
CA ALA A 10 -14.08 23.18 5.75
C ALA A 10 -15.21 23.39 6.78
N GLN A 11 -15.05 24.34 7.71
CA GLN A 11 -16.07 24.69 8.68
C GLN A 11 -17.35 25.21 8.01
N ARG A 12 -17.20 26.12 7.03
CA ARG A 12 -18.34 26.67 6.28
C ARG A 12 -19.08 25.62 5.47
N GLU A 13 -18.35 24.75 4.76
CA GLU A 13 -18.95 23.69 3.95
C GLU A 13 -19.70 22.68 4.82
N LEU A 14 -19.12 22.25 5.93
CA LEU A 14 -19.79 21.34 6.86
C LEU A 14 -21.02 21.98 7.49
N THR A 15 -20.92 23.23 7.94
CA THR A 15 -22.08 23.98 8.48
C THR A 15 -23.19 24.11 7.42
N SER A 16 -22.85 24.47 6.20
CA SER A 16 -23.81 24.60 5.10
C SER A 16 -24.49 23.28 4.77
N THR A 17 -23.72 22.19 4.71
CA THR A 17 -24.21 20.84 4.43
C THR A 17 -25.15 20.38 5.54
N PHE A 18 -24.74 20.52 6.81
CA PHE A 18 -25.54 20.14 7.96
C PHE A 18 -26.87 20.91 7.99
N VAL A 19 -26.82 22.24 7.85
CA VAL A 19 -28.02 23.09 7.82
C VAL A 19 -28.96 22.71 6.67
N SER A 20 -28.43 22.41 5.50
CA SER A 20 -29.23 21.99 4.34
C SER A 20 -29.95 20.66 4.55
N MET A 21 -29.33 19.74 5.29
CA MET A 21 -29.91 18.43 5.61
C MET A 21 -31.01 18.53 6.67
N PHE A 22 -30.80 19.29 7.75
CA PHE A 22 -31.68 19.29 8.93
C PHE A 22 -32.69 20.44 8.99
N ALA A 23 -32.44 21.55 8.31
CA ALA A 23 -33.29 22.71 8.29
C ALA A 23 -34.06 22.94 6.96
N LYS A 24 -34.17 21.91 6.12
CA LYS A 24 -34.82 21.97 4.81
C LYS A 24 -36.27 22.53 4.93
N GLY A 25 -36.54 23.65 4.26
CA GLY A 25 -37.86 24.31 4.26
C GLY A 25 -38.18 25.14 5.50
N ARG A 26 -37.21 25.35 6.41
CA ARG A 26 -37.39 26.13 7.67
C ARG A 26 -36.32 27.21 7.79
N PRO A 27 -36.48 28.38 7.15
CA PRO A 27 -35.45 29.41 7.10
C PRO A 27 -35.00 29.96 8.43
N GLU A 28 -35.94 30.15 9.36
CA GLU A 28 -35.64 30.65 10.72
C GLU A 28 -34.75 29.65 11.48
N TYR A 29 -35.06 28.36 11.39
CA TYR A 29 -34.26 27.31 12.02
C TYR A 29 -32.89 27.17 11.35
N ALA A 30 -32.83 27.32 10.03
CA ALA A 30 -31.57 27.33 9.29
C ALA A 30 -30.64 28.47 9.74
N ASN A 31 -31.19 29.67 9.93
CA ASN A 31 -30.44 30.84 10.40
C ASN A 31 -29.96 30.66 11.85
N HIS A 32 -30.82 30.10 12.71
CA HIS A 32 -30.42 29.80 14.09
C HIS A 32 -29.30 28.79 14.17
N LEU A 33 -29.37 27.70 13.40
CA LEU A 33 -28.28 26.68 13.34
C LEU A 33 -26.97 27.27 12.81
N ARG A 34 -27.03 28.11 11.77
CA ARG A 34 -25.80 28.78 11.26
C ARG A 34 -25.20 29.66 12.34
N TRP A 35 -26.02 30.49 12.98
CA TRP A 35 -25.55 31.35 14.05
C TRP A 35 -24.93 30.55 15.20
N LEU A 36 -25.57 29.44 15.62
CA LEU A 36 -25.09 28.56 16.68
C LEU A 36 -23.67 27.99 16.33
N PHE A 37 -23.53 27.40 15.17
CA PHE A 37 -22.24 26.77 14.75
C PHE A 37 -21.13 27.77 14.43
N GLU A 38 -21.48 29.03 14.14
CA GLU A 38 -20.49 30.06 13.82
C GLU A 38 -20.06 30.85 15.07
N ASN A 39 -20.90 30.99 16.06
CA ASN A 39 -20.66 31.88 17.19
C ASN A 39 -20.44 31.17 18.54
N GLU A 40 -20.98 29.98 18.71
CA GLU A 40 -20.81 29.24 19.96
C GLU A 40 -19.62 28.26 19.84
N GLU A 41 -18.56 28.48 20.62
CA GLU A 41 -17.33 27.66 20.53
C GLU A 41 -17.57 26.18 20.82
N LYS A 42 -18.50 25.86 21.72
CA LYS A 42 -18.78 24.48 22.10
C LYS A 42 -19.59 23.71 21.06
N GLU A 43 -20.26 24.42 20.15
CA GLU A 43 -21.16 23.84 19.15
C GLU A 43 -20.56 23.81 17.74
N LYS A 44 -19.30 24.19 17.60
CA LYS A 44 -18.60 24.12 16.30
C LYS A 44 -18.57 22.68 15.78
N LEU A 45 -18.97 22.49 14.51
CA LEU A 45 -18.93 21.20 13.84
C LEU A 45 -17.49 20.72 13.55
N VAL A 46 -16.54 21.64 13.53
CA VAL A 46 -15.13 21.36 13.33
C VAL A 46 -14.37 21.88 14.54
N GLN A 47 -13.69 21.01 15.23
CA GLN A 47 -12.82 21.35 16.35
C GLN A 47 -11.60 22.15 15.86
N GLU A 48 -11.05 22.97 16.74
CA GLU A 48 -9.81 23.65 16.42
C GLU A 48 -8.69 22.65 16.11
N PRO A 49 -7.90 22.90 15.07
CA PRO A 49 -6.84 21.98 14.70
C PRO A 49 -5.77 21.91 15.78
N VAL A 50 -5.42 20.70 16.16
CA VAL A 50 -4.29 20.44 17.04
C VAL A 50 -3.07 20.11 16.18
N PHE A 51 -2.02 20.89 16.30
CA PHE A 51 -0.75 20.62 15.65
C PHE A 51 0.09 19.73 16.56
N GLN A 52 0.38 18.55 16.06
CA GLN A 52 1.34 17.65 16.69
C GLN A 52 2.60 17.59 15.83
N SER A 53 3.73 17.92 16.41
CA SER A 53 5.03 17.71 15.76
C SER A 53 5.34 16.22 15.74
N ILE A 54 5.51 15.67 14.55
CA ILE A 54 5.98 14.30 14.36
C ILE A 54 7.42 14.38 13.88
N PHE A 55 8.33 13.76 14.63
CA PHE A 55 9.71 13.66 14.18
C PHE A 55 9.78 12.82 12.91
N PRO A 56 10.58 13.24 11.90
CA PRO A 56 10.78 12.45 10.69
C PRO A 56 11.48 11.12 11.07
N TRP A 57 11.19 10.09 10.31
CA TRP A 57 11.89 8.80 10.44
C TRP A 57 13.35 8.99 10.05
N GLU A 58 14.25 8.35 10.79
CA GLU A 58 15.69 8.44 10.54
C GLU A 58 16.03 7.82 9.18
N PRO A 59 16.57 8.60 8.22
CA PRO A 59 17.02 8.04 6.95
C PRO A 59 18.28 7.19 7.17
N TYR A 60 18.45 6.17 6.35
CA TYR A 60 19.68 5.43 6.31
C TYR A 60 20.80 6.27 5.67
N THR A 61 22.05 5.92 5.93
CA THR A 61 23.22 6.68 5.45
C THR A 61 23.53 6.48 3.96
N GLN A 62 23.05 5.39 3.38
CA GLN A 62 23.26 5.01 1.99
C GLN A 62 21.94 5.10 1.22
N LYS A 63 22.05 5.43 -0.07
CA LYS A 63 20.93 5.35 -0.99
C LYS A 63 20.59 3.90 -1.30
N MET A 64 19.39 3.68 -1.84
CA MET A 64 18.97 2.36 -2.31
C MET A 64 19.95 1.78 -3.34
N SER A 65 20.47 2.61 -4.26
CA SER A 65 21.47 2.23 -5.27
C SER A 65 22.82 1.75 -4.70
N GLU A 66 23.11 2.06 -3.44
CA GLU A 66 24.37 1.68 -2.78
C GLU A 66 24.23 0.39 -1.95
N LEU A 67 23.03 -0.17 -1.85
CA LEU A 67 22.73 -1.39 -1.10
C LEU A 67 22.85 -2.66 -1.96
N THR A 68 23.73 -2.64 -2.94
CA THR A 68 23.90 -3.74 -3.92
C THR A 68 24.38 -5.04 -3.29
N ASP A 69 25.20 -4.97 -2.25
CA ASP A 69 25.68 -6.16 -1.54
C ASP A 69 24.53 -6.88 -0.80
N LEU A 70 23.55 -6.12 -0.30
CA LEU A 70 22.41 -6.67 0.43
C LEU A 70 21.27 -7.13 -0.51
N LEU A 71 20.98 -6.34 -1.54
CA LEU A 71 19.79 -6.53 -2.38
C LEU A 71 20.08 -7.03 -3.79
N GLY A 72 21.27 -6.78 -4.29
CA GLY A 72 21.64 -7.06 -5.67
C GLY A 72 21.20 -5.97 -6.65
N GLU A 73 22.02 -5.66 -7.63
CA GLU A 73 21.81 -4.59 -8.61
C GLU A 73 20.53 -4.80 -9.43
N ASP A 74 20.31 -6.02 -9.93
CA ASP A 74 19.11 -6.36 -10.73
C ASP A 74 17.80 -6.14 -9.96
N TYR A 75 17.79 -6.49 -8.67
CA TYR A 75 16.61 -6.32 -7.83
C TYR A 75 16.30 -4.85 -7.55
N ILE A 76 17.34 -4.06 -7.28
CA ILE A 76 17.20 -2.61 -7.09
C ILE A 76 16.68 -1.95 -8.37
N ALA A 77 17.23 -2.31 -9.53
CA ALA A 77 16.78 -1.81 -10.83
C ALA A 77 15.32 -2.20 -11.14
N ALA A 78 14.90 -3.40 -10.77
CA ALA A 78 13.53 -3.85 -10.92
C ALA A 78 12.57 -3.00 -10.05
N LEU A 79 12.92 -2.75 -8.80
CA LEU A 79 12.10 -1.92 -7.91
C LEU A 79 12.05 -0.45 -8.35
N ASP A 80 13.14 0.10 -8.90
CA ASP A 80 13.24 1.46 -9.42
C ASP A 80 12.32 1.71 -10.62
N THR A 81 12.06 0.68 -11.41
CA THR A 81 11.27 0.78 -12.64
C THR A 81 9.85 0.19 -12.53
N ALA A 82 9.47 -0.30 -11.36
CA ALA A 82 8.22 -1.00 -11.16
C ALA A 82 6.99 -0.12 -11.45
N LYS A 83 6.12 -0.59 -12.34
CA LYS A 83 4.88 0.11 -12.73
C LYS A 83 3.72 -0.86 -12.72
N PHE A 84 2.59 -0.38 -12.27
CA PHE A 84 1.33 -1.10 -12.35
C PHE A 84 0.53 -0.64 -13.55
N LYS A 85 0.09 -1.58 -14.36
CA LYS A 85 -0.90 -1.34 -15.42
C LYS A 85 -2.09 -2.26 -15.18
N GLU A 86 -3.32 -1.71 -15.20
CA GLU A 86 -4.53 -2.54 -15.05
C GLU A 86 -4.65 -3.51 -16.22
N PRO A 87 -4.56 -4.83 -15.99
CA PRO A 87 -4.50 -5.81 -17.08
C PRO A 87 -5.77 -5.89 -17.94
N LEU A 88 -6.92 -5.48 -17.37
CA LEU A 88 -8.22 -5.54 -18.04
C LEU A 88 -8.58 -4.24 -18.76
N ASP A 89 -7.81 -3.18 -18.58
CA ASP A 89 -8.02 -1.89 -19.23
C ASP A 89 -6.79 -1.51 -20.06
N GLU A 90 -6.85 -1.81 -21.35
CA GLU A 90 -5.79 -1.48 -22.31
C GLU A 90 -5.48 0.02 -22.38
N LYS A 91 -6.46 0.87 -22.05
CA LYS A 91 -6.35 2.34 -22.07
C LYS A 91 -5.82 2.91 -20.76
N SER A 92 -5.70 2.09 -19.69
CA SER A 92 -5.18 2.54 -18.42
C SER A 92 -3.73 3.00 -18.59
N LYS A 93 -3.42 4.14 -17.97
CA LYS A 93 -2.04 4.62 -17.90
C LYS A 93 -1.30 3.85 -16.81
N PRO A 94 -0.02 3.51 -17.04
CA PRO A 94 0.79 2.90 -16.00
C PRO A 94 0.88 3.82 -14.78
N GLU A 95 0.60 3.26 -13.60
CA GLU A 95 0.80 3.92 -12.31
C GLU A 95 2.22 3.62 -11.82
N ASP A 96 2.91 4.63 -11.32
CA ASP A 96 4.22 4.46 -10.73
C ASP A 96 4.11 3.78 -9.36
N MET A 97 4.77 2.64 -9.23
CA MET A 97 4.86 1.84 -8.00
C MET A 97 6.32 1.62 -7.60
N SER A 98 7.22 2.42 -8.15
CA SER A 98 8.65 2.27 -7.93
C SER A 98 9.04 2.50 -6.46
N PHE A 99 10.12 1.82 -6.08
CA PHE A 99 10.89 2.16 -4.89
C PHE A 99 12.25 2.65 -5.40
N GLY A 100 12.34 3.96 -5.57
CA GLY A 100 13.40 4.62 -6.34
C GLY A 100 14.81 4.34 -5.84
N LYS A 101 15.73 4.13 -6.76
CA LYS A 101 17.15 3.86 -6.43
C LYS A 101 17.89 5.03 -5.79
N ASP A 102 17.41 6.26 -6.03
CA ASP A 102 18.05 7.47 -5.51
C ASP A 102 17.53 7.92 -4.14
N ILE A 103 16.54 7.22 -3.58
CA ILE A 103 16.03 7.50 -2.24
C ILE A 103 16.96 6.96 -1.15
N TYR A 104 16.92 7.60 0.00
CA TYR A 104 17.46 7.07 1.24
C TYR A 104 16.36 6.29 1.93
N PRO A 105 16.42 4.95 2.01
CA PRO A 105 15.46 4.19 2.80
C PRO A 105 15.57 4.59 4.26
N TYR A 106 14.53 4.32 5.05
CA TYR A 106 14.62 4.56 6.46
C TYR A 106 15.52 3.51 7.15
N LYS A 107 16.19 3.94 8.21
CA LYS A 107 17.11 3.08 8.98
C LYS A 107 16.45 1.78 9.42
N HIS A 108 15.25 1.86 9.99
CA HIS A 108 14.51 0.67 10.42
C HIS A 108 14.13 -0.28 9.26
N GLN A 109 13.98 0.22 8.02
CA GLN A 109 13.77 -0.62 6.85
C GLN A 109 15.02 -1.43 6.56
N VAL A 110 16.17 -0.77 6.44
CA VAL A 110 17.45 -1.45 6.14
C VAL A 110 17.86 -2.42 7.25
N GLU A 111 17.67 -2.05 8.52
CA GLU A 111 17.89 -2.94 9.65
C GLU A 111 16.99 -4.18 9.60
N SER A 112 15.71 -4.01 9.20
CA SER A 112 14.79 -5.11 8.98
C SER A 112 15.27 -6.03 7.85
N TRP A 113 15.73 -5.46 6.74
CA TRP A 113 16.24 -6.24 5.60
C TRP A 113 17.48 -7.04 5.97
N LYS A 114 18.43 -6.45 6.67
CA LYS A 114 19.63 -7.15 7.18
C LYS A 114 19.28 -8.28 8.13
N ALA A 115 18.39 -8.01 9.07
CA ALA A 115 17.95 -9.03 10.03
C ALA A 115 17.32 -10.26 9.32
N VAL A 116 16.54 -10.04 8.26
CA VAL A 116 15.91 -11.14 7.50
C VAL A 116 16.90 -11.81 6.55
N LEU A 117 17.61 -11.03 5.71
CA LEU A 117 18.41 -11.57 4.62
C LEU A 117 19.75 -12.12 5.08
N GLU A 118 20.45 -11.42 5.98
CA GLU A 118 21.79 -11.82 6.44
C GLU A 118 21.72 -12.67 7.71
N GLU A 119 20.96 -12.19 8.72
CA GLU A 119 20.93 -12.83 10.03
C GLU A 119 19.87 -13.94 10.16
N LYS A 120 19.00 -14.09 9.14
CA LYS A 120 17.88 -15.06 9.10
C LYS A 120 16.98 -15.01 10.33
N LYS A 121 16.77 -13.80 10.87
CA LYS A 121 15.94 -13.54 12.06
C LYS A 121 14.52 -13.18 11.71
N SER A 122 13.60 -13.53 12.63
CA SER A 122 12.24 -12.95 12.64
C SER A 122 12.28 -11.51 13.12
N ILE A 123 11.44 -10.66 12.54
CA ILE A 123 11.38 -9.23 12.87
C ILE A 123 9.98 -8.86 13.40
N LEU A 124 9.96 -7.88 14.29
CA LEU A 124 8.75 -7.20 14.74
C LEU A 124 8.93 -5.69 14.53
N VAL A 125 8.12 -5.10 13.65
CA VAL A 125 8.21 -3.66 13.31
C VAL A 125 7.07 -2.89 13.97
N THR A 126 7.39 -2.07 14.97
CA THR A 126 6.44 -1.30 15.78
C THR A 126 6.56 0.20 15.55
N THR A 127 6.52 0.63 14.31
CA THR A 127 6.60 2.06 13.95
C THR A 127 5.22 2.65 13.66
N GLY A 128 5.09 3.98 13.69
CA GLY A 128 3.83 4.70 13.39
C GLY A 128 3.38 4.53 11.94
N THR A 129 2.20 5.06 11.62
CA THR A 129 1.67 5.09 10.25
C THR A 129 2.55 5.93 9.32
N GLY A 130 2.68 5.53 8.06
CA GLY A 130 3.50 6.24 7.07
C GLY A 130 5.01 6.01 7.17
N SER A 131 5.46 5.10 8.02
CA SER A 131 6.90 4.79 8.22
C SER A 131 7.47 3.80 7.21
N GLY A 132 6.70 3.34 6.23
CA GLY A 132 7.18 2.33 5.29
C GLY A 132 7.32 0.91 5.90
N LYS A 133 6.40 0.52 6.82
CA LYS A 133 6.40 -0.83 7.41
C LYS A 133 6.26 -1.94 6.38
N THR A 134 5.51 -1.68 5.31
CA THR A 134 5.29 -2.65 4.24
C THR A 134 6.61 -3.03 3.58
N GLU A 135 7.46 -2.06 3.34
CA GLU A 135 8.78 -2.25 2.74
C GLU A 135 9.73 -3.03 3.66
N CYS A 136 9.55 -2.95 4.99
CA CYS A 136 10.37 -3.72 5.93
C CYS A 136 10.28 -5.24 5.72
N PHE A 137 9.12 -5.76 5.30
CA PHE A 137 8.93 -7.19 5.07
C PHE A 137 8.80 -7.56 3.59
N MET A 138 8.23 -6.70 2.76
CA MET A 138 8.00 -7.01 1.35
C MET A 138 9.32 -7.06 0.57
N VAL A 139 10.22 -6.11 0.80
CA VAL A 139 11.54 -6.07 0.13
C VAL A 139 12.35 -7.35 0.39
N PRO A 140 12.61 -7.76 1.65
CA PRO A 140 13.41 -8.94 1.89
C PRO A 140 12.73 -10.24 1.46
N VAL A 141 11.41 -10.36 1.59
CA VAL A 141 10.68 -11.55 1.14
C VAL A 141 10.77 -11.73 -0.37
N LEU A 142 10.54 -10.67 -1.16
CA LEU A 142 10.64 -10.77 -2.61
C LEU A 142 12.08 -11.01 -3.07
N LYS A 143 13.07 -10.45 -2.36
CA LYS A 143 14.49 -10.72 -2.62
C LYS A 143 14.84 -12.20 -2.40
N GLU A 144 14.42 -12.78 -1.27
CA GLU A 144 14.63 -14.20 -0.96
C GLU A 144 13.96 -15.10 -2.01
N LEU A 145 12.72 -14.79 -2.40
CA LEU A 145 12.02 -15.54 -3.46
C LEU A 145 12.72 -15.45 -4.81
N LEU A 146 13.30 -14.30 -5.14
CA LEU A 146 14.08 -14.14 -6.35
C LEU A 146 15.36 -14.99 -6.31
N ASP A 147 16.06 -15.02 -5.18
CA ASP A 147 17.28 -15.79 -5.01
C ASP A 147 17.00 -17.29 -5.11
N ILE A 148 15.96 -17.78 -4.43
CA ILE A 148 15.51 -19.17 -4.56
C ILE A 148 15.22 -19.54 -6.01
N LYS A 149 14.56 -18.65 -6.77
CA LYS A 149 14.27 -18.89 -8.19
C LYS A 149 15.51 -18.82 -9.09
N LYS A 150 16.50 -18.04 -8.75
CA LYS A 150 17.78 -17.99 -9.49
C LYS A 150 18.64 -19.24 -9.25
N GLU A 151 18.60 -19.78 -8.04
CA GLU A 151 19.37 -20.96 -7.65
C GLU A 151 18.73 -22.27 -8.13
N SER A 152 17.41 -22.35 -8.14
CA SER A 152 16.69 -23.56 -8.57
C SER A 152 16.34 -23.45 -10.05
N ASN A 153 16.91 -24.34 -10.86
CA ASN A 153 16.46 -24.55 -12.25
C ASN A 153 15.08 -25.21 -12.33
N GLU A 154 14.50 -25.61 -11.20
CA GLU A 154 13.19 -26.25 -11.10
C GLU A 154 12.19 -25.30 -10.46
N VAL A 155 10.94 -25.38 -10.93
CA VAL A 155 9.81 -24.70 -10.30
C VAL A 155 9.62 -25.33 -8.92
N ASN A 156 9.99 -24.62 -7.85
CA ASN A 156 9.65 -25.04 -6.49
C ASN A 156 8.13 -25.01 -6.35
N PRO A 157 7.46 -26.17 -6.33
CA PRO A 157 6.03 -26.18 -6.21
C PRO A 157 5.63 -25.79 -4.77
N GLY A 158 4.70 -24.87 -4.66
CA GLY A 158 4.07 -24.52 -3.38
C GLY A 158 4.29 -23.10 -2.92
N VAL A 159 3.52 -22.72 -1.94
CA VAL A 159 3.55 -21.38 -1.33
C VAL A 159 4.81 -21.21 -0.51
N GLN A 160 5.67 -20.29 -0.89
CA GLN A 160 6.93 -19.97 -0.20
C GLN A 160 6.76 -18.84 0.83
N ALA A 161 5.82 -17.93 0.62
CA ALA A 161 5.55 -16.82 1.54
C ALA A 161 4.06 -16.54 1.65
N ILE A 162 3.61 -16.08 2.81
CA ILE A 162 2.22 -15.70 3.07
C ILE A 162 2.17 -14.32 3.70
N PHE A 163 1.45 -13.38 3.06
CA PHE A 163 1.13 -12.08 3.63
C PHE A 163 -0.27 -12.08 4.21
N LEU A 164 -0.40 -11.88 5.52
CA LEU A 164 -1.68 -11.85 6.20
C LEU A 164 -2.11 -10.41 6.49
N TYR A 165 -3.30 -10.05 6.03
CA TYR A 165 -3.91 -8.75 6.28
C TYR A 165 -5.26 -8.92 6.99
N PRO A 166 -5.54 -8.14 8.04
CA PRO A 166 -6.77 -8.28 8.81
C PRO A 166 -8.03 -7.80 8.07
N LEU A 167 -7.88 -7.03 6.99
CA LEU A 167 -8.99 -6.44 6.25
C LEU A 167 -8.77 -6.56 4.73
N ASN A 168 -9.83 -6.89 3.99
CA ASN A 168 -9.81 -6.95 2.51
C ASN A 168 -9.38 -5.62 1.87
N ALA A 169 -9.74 -4.48 2.49
CA ALA A 169 -9.33 -3.16 2.02
C ALA A 169 -7.80 -2.97 2.00
N LEU A 170 -7.09 -3.57 2.97
CA LEU A 170 -5.62 -3.54 3.00
C LEU A 170 -5.04 -4.41 1.89
N ILE A 171 -5.62 -5.59 1.63
CA ILE A 171 -5.22 -6.43 0.49
C ILE A 171 -5.38 -5.65 -0.81
N ALA A 172 -6.54 -5.03 -1.02
CA ALA A 172 -6.82 -4.24 -2.20
C ALA A 172 -5.84 -3.08 -2.39
N SER A 173 -5.47 -2.38 -1.31
CA SER A 173 -4.51 -1.27 -1.35
C SER A 173 -3.08 -1.71 -1.70
N GLN A 174 -2.67 -2.91 -1.29
CA GLN A 174 -1.33 -3.44 -1.56
C GLN A 174 -1.23 -4.20 -2.89
N ARG A 175 -2.37 -4.64 -3.44
CA ARG A 175 -2.43 -5.46 -4.66
C ARG A 175 -1.64 -4.88 -5.83
N LYS A 176 -1.82 -3.60 -6.11
CA LYS A 176 -1.14 -2.91 -7.23
C LYS A 176 0.38 -2.93 -7.07
N ARG A 177 0.86 -2.67 -5.86
CA ARG A 177 2.29 -2.65 -5.56
C ARG A 177 2.90 -4.05 -5.66
N ILE A 178 2.27 -5.04 -5.03
CA ILE A 178 2.72 -6.44 -5.10
C ILE A 178 2.80 -6.88 -6.56
N HIS A 179 1.77 -6.58 -7.36
CA HIS A 179 1.76 -6.92 -8.78
C HIS A 179 2.92 -6.27 -9.53
N ALA A 180 3.09 -4.97 -9.39
CA ALA A 180 4.13 -4.21 -10.06
C ALA A 180 5.54 -4.73 -9.72
N TRP A 181 5.78 -5.02 -8.45
CA TRP A 181 7.07 -5.53 -7.99
C TRP A 181 7.34 -6.96 -8.45
N CYS A 182 6.35 -7.85 -8.34
CA CYS A 182 6.47 -9.22 -8.85
C CYS A 182 6.66 -9.27 -10.37
N ASP A 183 6.03 -8.37 -11.11
CA ASP A 183 6.15 -8.31 -12.58
C ASP A 183 7.49 -7.71 -13.04
N ALA A 184 8.05 -6.79 -12.28
CA ALA A 184 9.34 -6.15 -12.59
C ALA A 184 10.53 -7.07 -12.30
N ILE A 185 10.40 -8.03 -11.37
CA ILE A 185 11.48 -8.97 -10.99
C ILE A 185 11.66 -10.04 -12.07
N SER A 186 12.91 -10.40 -12.38
CA SER A 186 13.23 -11.47 -13.32
C SER A 186 14.22 -12.46 -12.70
N PRO A 187 13.93 -13.77 -12.66
CA PRO A 187 12.69 -14.44 -13.10
C PRO A 187 11.48 -14.03 -12.28
N LYS A 188 10.30 -13.98 -12.93
CA LYS A 188 9.06 -13.50 -12.29
C LYS A 188 8.68 -14.33 -11.06
N VAL A 189 8.33 -13.62 -9.99
CA VAL A 189 7.72 -14.19 -8.80
C VAL A 189 6.21 -14.18 -8.98
N THR A 190 5.56 -15.31 -8.77
CA THR A 190 4.11 -15.46 -8.85
C THR A 190 3.46 -15.23 -7.49
N TYR A 191 2.20 -14.81 -7.46
CA TYR A 191 1.44 -14.64 -6.23
C TYR A 191 -0.05 -14.94 -6.45
N GLY A 192 -0.76 -15.31 -5.41
CA GLY A 192 -2.21 -15.47 -5.40
C GLY A 192 -2.86 -14.66 -4.29
N ILE A 193 -4.11 -14.26 -4.48
CA ILE A 193 -4.92 -13.57 -3.46
C ILE A 193 -6.01 -14.52 -2.98
N TYR A 194 -6.07 -14.75 -1.67
CA TYR A 194 -7.08 -15.59 -1.04
C TYR A 194 -7.88 -14.77 -0.01
N THR A 195 -9.16 -14.55 -0.30
CA THR A 195 -10.10 -13.83 0.56
C THR A 195 -11.41 -14.62 0.69
N GLY A 196 -12.32 -14.14 1.54
CA GLY A 196 -13.68 -14.68 1.60
C GLY A 196 -14.44 -14.57 0.27
N GLU A 197 -14.08 -13.57 -0.55
CA GLU A 197 -14.71 -13.29 -1.86
C GLU A 197 -14.05 -14.03 -3.04
N THR A 198 -12.92 -14.72 -2.81
CA THR A 198 -12.25 -15.49 -3.87
C THR A 198 -13.18 -16.59 -4.37
N GLU A 199 -13.47 -16.59 -5.67
CA GLU A 199 -14.36 -17.58 -6.32
C GLU A 199 -13.82 -19.00 -6.10
N HIS A 200 -14.72 -19.97 -6.00
CA HIS A 200 -14.32 -21.37 -5.80
C HIS A 200 -13.66 -21.93 -7.06
N GLU A 201 -14.24 -21.65 -8.22
CA GLU A 201 -13.73 -22.04 -9.54
C GLU A 201 -14.10 -20.98 -10.57
N THR A 202 -13.14 -20.54 -11.38
CA THR A 202 -13.32 -19.48 -12.38
C THR A 202 -13.33 -20.07 -13.80
N ASN A 203 -14.19 -19.55 -14.67
CA ASN A 203 -14.22 -19.94 -16.08
C ASN A 203 -12.90 -19.59 -16.79
N GLN A 204 -12.50 -20.43 -17.73
CA GLN A 204 -11.22 -20.30 -18.46
C GLN A 204 -11.08 -18.95 -19.20
N SER A 205 -12.20 -18.38 -19.67
CA SER A 205 -12.23 -17.05 -20.30
C SER A 205 -11.95 -15.91 -19.31
N LYS A 206 -12.35 -16.05 -18.03
CA LYS A 206 -12.02 -15.12 -16.96
C LYS A 206 -10.56 -15.31 -16.51
N ARG A 207 -10.05 -16.55 -16.49
CA ARG A 207 -8.65 -16.84 -16.17
C ARG A 207 -7.68 -16.14 -17.12
N ASN A 208 -8.00 -16.13 -18.42
CA ASN A 208 -7.16 -15.47 -19.43
C ASN A 208 -7.23 -13.94 -19.40
N LYS A 209 -8.23 -13.37 -18.73
CA LYS A 209 -8.46 -11.92 -18.61
C LYS A 209 -8.18 -11.37 -17.19
N SER A 210 -8.10 -12.23 -16.20
CA SER A 210 -7.75 -11.82 -14.84
C SER A 210 -6.25 -11.60 -14.72
N PHE A 211 -5.84 -10.93 -13.68
CA PHE A 211 -4.43 -10.88 -13.29
C PHE A 211 -3.85 -12.29 -13.35
N PRO A 212 -2.71 -12.49 -14.00
CA PRO A 212 -2.13 -13.82 -14.13
C PRO A 212 -1.88 -14.50 -12.78
N GLN A 213 -1.95 -13.74 -11.69
CA GLN A 213 -1.71 -14.21 -10.33
C GLN A 213 -2.96 -14.25 -9.44
N VAL A 214 -4.12 -13.79 -9.91
CA VAL A 214 -5.39 -13.93 -9.18
C VAL A 214 -6.08 -15.19 -9.69
N ILE A 215 -6.08 -16.23 -8.88
CA ILE A 215 -6.57 -17.54 -9.21
C ILE A 215 -7.76 -17.86 -8.31
N ASP A 216 -8.64 -18.76 -8.75
CA ASP A 216 -9.69 -19.30 -7.92
C ASP A 216 -9.14 -20.23 -6.82
N ARG A 217 -9.98 -20.55 -5.83
CA ARG A 217 -9.58 -21.39 -4.69
C ARG A 217 -9.12 -22.78 -5.10
N LYS A 218 -9.71 -23.35 -6.17
CA LYS A 218 -9.36 -24.66 -6.68
C LYS A 218 -7.94 -24.64 -7.23
N THR A 219 -7.64 -23.69 -8.11
CA THR A 219 -6.30 -23.58 -8.71
C THR A 219 -5.23 -23.27 -7.68
N LEU A 220 -5.54 -22.40 -6.68
CA LEU A 220 -4.60 -22.13 -5.57
C LEU A 220 -4.25 -23.37 -4.73
N ARG A 221 -5.15 -24.36 -4.67
CA ARG A 221 -4.91 -25.62 -3.95
C ARG A 221 -4.18 -26.65 -4.80
N GLU A 222 -4.53 -26.75 -6.07
CA GLU A 222 -3.97 -27.73 -7.01
C GLU A 222 -2.62 -27.31 -7.58
N ASN A 223 -2.46 -26.03 -7.85
CA ASN A 223 -1.23 -25.42 -8.39
C ASN A 223 -0.98 -24.10 -7.68
N PRO A 224 -0.43 -24.11 -6.47
CA PRO A 224 -0.09 -22.88 -5.75
C PRO A 224 0.94 -22.05 -6.51
N PRO A 225 0.90 -20.71 -6.36
CA PRO A 225 1.84 -19.81 -7.02
C PRO A 225 3.26 -19.97 -6.56
#